data_cc47607770c92a30fb538dfd38c8a57d
#
_entry.id   cc47607770c92a30fb538dfd38c8a57d
#
_cell.length_a   1.000
_cell.length_b   1.000
_cell.length_c   1.000
_cell.angle_alpha   90.00
_cell.angle_beta   90.00
_cell.angle_gamma   90.00
#
_symmetry.space_group_name_H-M   'P 1'
#
loop_
_entity.id
_entity.type
_entity.pdbx_description
1 polymer ?
#
loop_
_entity_poly.entity_id
_entity_poly.type
_entity_poly.pdbx_seq_one_letter_code
_entity_poly.pdbx_strand_id
1 'polypeptide(L)'
;MAATLPPINNRGQNGVGNRNVFMPTPPRGPPSGRLQPIKVPGKAERDLFFKQEKLRQQQPELSKKQTTRYRNSYKHNLCLDMLQDGYHKSFSELFALIKQQEEERQRQGEESLMWTMVMLKDQHEKLDMLKQHLCKAEEAERKGDFGEVYRSRYELARYFQSGGDKWLADHFFTTCLQTSAQVKGDNGKTQAQGYLNVGLALEEQGDVLSAAEHFEAYYKLSVDHREWIQADNLTFHTDACINLWRIYSSIAASIEEEDPQESLDYLIKALKLATESQDKELQGIASYRLGHAYEQNGDGETALLHLNEYLKICTAESDSEGIGKACDAIAKAYAKQGKVEESITYLKKFVEVAEKSGEEVALSKACHNLGNIFNSLGRYSEATEYFSKSYNLSRSLGDKEAISTNRVQFGIAMAHKMMKGLDSHTVMGTRPALERLIEWKNARVDEFEKPFPEPIPEWELRKRRAKTQRANAPTTTVSSD
;
A
#
# COMPACT_ATOMS: atom_id res chain seq x y z
N MET A 1 11.13 -20.46 23.04
CA MET A 1 12.45 -20.88 23.53
C MET A 1 13.32 -19.65 23.55
N ALA A 2 13.56 -19.12 24.74
CA ALA A 2 14.36 -17.92 24.97
C ALA A 2 15.82 -18.34 25.17
N ALA A 3 16.72 -17.76 24.39
CA ALA A 3 18.15 -17.91 24.56
C ALA A 3 18.65 -16.76 25.47
N THR A 4 19.12 -17.13 26.64
CA THR A 4 19.73 -16.25 27.65
C THR A 4 21.17 -15.97 27.30
N LEU A 5 21.54 -14.68 27.28
CA LEU A 5 22.92 -14.20 27.22
C LEU A 5 23.54 -14.17 28.64
N PRO A 6 24.88 -14.40 28.79
CA PRO A 6 25.54 -14.40 30.09
C PRO A 6 25.86 -12.99 30.60
N PRO A 7 26.03 -12.80 31.93
CA PRO A 7 26.16 -11.51 32.56
C PRO A 7 27.57 -10.90 32.47
N ILE A 8 27.64 -9.60 32.25
CA ILE A 8 28.86 -8.80 32.30
C ILE A 8 29.12 -8.43 33.76
N ASN A 9 30.30 -8.76 34.25
CA ASN A 9 30.77 -8.49 35.59
C ASN A 9 31.22 -7.00 35.72
N ASN A 10 30.43 -6.21 36.40
CA ASN A 10 30.86 -4.91 36.94
C ASN A 10 31.59 -5.14 38.27
N ARG A 11 32.82 -4.72 38.39
CA ARG A 11 33.41 -4.34 39.69
C ARG A 11 34.02 -2.97 39.56
N GLY A 12 33.28 -2.01 40.12
CA GLY A 12 33.80 -0.72 40.50
C GLY A 12 34.52 -0.82 41.83
N GLN A 13 35.38 0.13 42.09
CA GLN A 13 35.39 0.80 43.38
C GLN A 13 36.27 2.04 43.38
N ASN A 14 35.73 3.05 44.02
CA ASN A 14 36.23 4.34 44.39
C ASN A 14 37.56 4.29 45.13
N GLY A 15 38.38 5.34 44.96
CA GLY A 15 39.49 5.64 45.82
C GLY A 15 40.01 7.07 45.57
N VAL A 16 39.53 7.97 46.40
CA VAL A 16 40.06 9.34 46.59
C VAL A 16 41.44 9.23 47.26
N GLY A 17 42.43 9.99 46.77
CA GLY A 17 43.60 10.20 47.57
C GLY A 17 44.84 10.71 46.89
N ASN A 18 45.12 11.96 47.13
CA ASN A 18 46.42 12.61 47.30
C ASN A 18 47.38 12.80 46.10
N ARG A 19 47.53 14.07 45.79
CA ARG A 19 48.65 14.63 45.06
C ARG A 19 49.97 14.34 45.79
N ASN A 20 50.89 13.66 45.09
CA ASN A 20 52.34 13.81 45.32
C ASN A 20 53.01 13.92 43.96
N VAL A 21 53.57 15.08 43.74
CA VAL A 21 54.42 15.41 42.61
C VAL A 21 55.70 14.63 42.75
N PHE A 22 55.88 13.56 41.98
CA PHE A 22 57.19 12.93 41.80
C PHE A 22 57.79 13.40 40.46
N MET A 23 58.83 14.17 40.55
CA MET A 23 59.71 14.42 39.39
C MET A 23 60.32 13.12 38.92
N PRO A 24 60.22 12.76 37.63
CA PRO A 24 60.95 11.61 37.15
C PRO A 24 62.47 11.96 37.06
N THR A 25 63.26 11.16 37.68
CA THR A 25 64.71 11.12 37.45
C THR A 25 65.02 10.78 36.00
N PRO A 26 66.05 11.42 35.40
CA PRO A 26 66.39 11.15 34.00
C PRO A 26 66.82 9.68 33.88
N PRO A 27 66.42 9.01 32.80
CA PRO A 27 66.82 7.64 32.57
C PRO A 27 68.31 7.53 32.37
N ARG A 28 68.95 6.59 33.07
CA ARG A 28 70.33 6.22 32.88
C ARG A 28 70.50 5.76 31.44
N GLY A 29 71.47 6.34 30.75
CA GLY A 29 71.80 5.99 29.36
C GLY A 29 72.05 4.50 29.18
N PRO A 30 71.77 3.97 28.05
CA PRO A 30 72.00 2.55 27.76
C PRO A 30 73.45 2.22 27.85
N PRO A 31 73.82 0.97 28.25
CA PRO A 31 75.20 0.52 28.28
C PRO A 31 75.80 0.63 26.90
N SER A 32 77.04 1.03 26.83
CA SER A 32 77.86 1.17 25.60
C SER A 32 77.92 -0.16 24.82
N GLY A 33 76.85 -0.39 24.05
CA GLY A 33 76.86 -1.45 23.04
C GLY A 33 77.72 -1.00 21.85
N ARG A 34 78.64 -1.85 21.50
CA ARG A 34 79.52 -1.65 20.26
C ARG A 34 78.60 -1.22 19.13
N LEU A 35 78.86 -0.03 18.54
CA LEU A 35 78.31 0.43 17.31
C LEU A 35 78.52 -0.67 16.26
N GLN A 36 77.48 -1.30 15.79
CA GLN A 36 77.54 -2.17 14.64
C GLN A 36 78.00 -1.32 13.45
N PRO A 37 78.91 -1.83 12.62
CA PRO A 37 79.34 -1.08 11.47
C PRO A 37 78.14 -0.77 10.59
N ILE A 38 77.99 0.53 10.26
CA ILE A 38 76.93 1.01 9.32
C ILE A 38 77.19 0.23 8.01
N LYS A 39 76.25 -0.68 7.66
CA LYS A 39 76.28 -1.35 6.37
C LYS A 39 76.25 -0.29 5.28
N VAL A 40 77.40 -0.10 4.62
CA VAL A 40 77.45 0.78 3.44
C VAL A 40 76.53 0.17 2.37
N PRO A 41 75.50 0.89 1.88
CA PRO A 41 74.59 0.36 0.89
C PRO A 41 75.37 -0.19 -0.33
N GLY A 42 74.93 -1.37 -0.79
CA GLY A 42 75.54 -1.99 -1.96
C GLY A 42 75.42 -1.10 -3.22
N LYS A 43 76.20 -1.35 -4.22
CA LYS A 43 76.18 -0.56 -5.48
C LYS A 43 74.79 -0.48 -6.08
N ALA A 44 74.02 -1.56 -6.07
CA ALA A 44 72.64 -1.61 -6.56
C ALA A 44 71.65 -0.76 -5.72
N GLU A 45 71.83 -0.67 -4.41
CA GLU A 45 70.99 0.19 -3.54
C GLU A 45 71.33 1.66 -3.74
N ARG A 46 72.59 1.99 -3.97
CA ARG A 46 73.03 3.35 -4.32
C ARG A 46 72.51 3.80 -5.70
N ASP A 47 72.56 2.92 -6.68
CA ASP A 47 72.02 3.19 -8.02
C ASP A 47 70.44 3.34 -7.97
N LEU A 48 69.75 2.56 -7.17
CA LEU A 48 68.36 2.73 -6.94
C LEU A 48 68.04 4.05 -6.22
N PHE A 49 68.79 4.42 -5.21
CA PHE A 49 68.68 5.71 -4.52
C PHE A 49 68.89 6.89 -5.44
N PHE A 50 69.96 6.86 -6.26
CA PHE A 50 70.18 7.90 -7.25
C PHE A 50 69.16 7.96 -8.36
N LYS A 51 68.60 6.83 -8.72
CA LYS A 51 67.46 6.76 -9.68
C LYS A 51 66.17 7.33 -9.09
N GLN A 52 65.87 7.06 -7.84
CA GLN A 52 64.74 7.64 -7.12
C GLN A 52 64.93 9.14 -6.87
N GLU A 53 66.17 9.59 -6.52
CA GLU A 53 66.46 10.98 -6.33
C GLU A 53 66.35 11.76 -7.65
N LYS A 54 66.81 11.20 -8.79
CA LYS A 54 66.62 11.77 -10.10
C LYS A 54 65.21 11.84 -10.56
N LEU A 55 64.35 10.84 -10.21
CA LEU A 55 62.91 10.85 -10.42
C LEU A 55 62.23 11.89 -9.56
N ARG A 56 62.64 12.08 -8.29
CA ARG A 56 62.16 13.15 -7.42
C ARG A 56 62.46 14.54 -7.96
N GLN A 57 63.65 14.76 -8.46
CA GLN A 57 64.09 16.05 -9.08
C GLN A 57 63.34 16.33 -10.39
N GLN A 58 62.85 15.31 -11.09
CA GLN A 58 62.10 15.46 -12.34
C GLN A 58 60.58 15.67 -12.08
N GLN A 59 60.09 15.44 -10.85
CA GLN A 59 58.71 15.76 -10.51
C GLN A 59 58.56 17.28 -10.32
N PRO A 60 57.67 17.94 -11.03
CA PRO A 60 57.46 19.36 -10.82
C PRO A 60 57.07 19.60 -9.36
N GLU A 61 57.73 20.56 -8.71
CA GLU A 61 57.41 20.96 -7.35
C GLU A 61 55.95 21.45 -7.31
N LEU A 62 55.13 20.81 -6.49
CA LEU A 62 53.73 21.21 -6.27
C LEU A 62 53.72 22.66 -5.75
N SER A 63 53.01 23.52 -6.42
CA SER A 63 52.80 24.89 -5.94
C SER A 63 52.14 24.87 -4.54
N LYS A 64 52.36 25.93 -3.74
CA LYS A 64 51.71 26.06 -2.44
C LYS A 64 50.18 25.88 -2.52
N LYS A 65 49.58 26.37 -3.60
CA LYS A 65 48.13 26.24 -3.86
C LYS A 65 47.71 24.75 -4.06
N GLN A 66 48.51 23.99 -4.82
CA GLN A 66 48.26 22.55 -5.02
C GLN A 66 48.47 21.75 -3.73
N THR A 67 49.52 22.06 -2.95
CA THR A 67 49.77 21.43 -1.65
C THR A 67 48.64 21.69 -0.66
N THR A 68 48.10 22.91 -0.62
CA THR A 68 46.96 23.25 0.23
C THR A 68 45.72 22.51 -0.21
N ARG A 69 45.48 22.39 -1.52
CA ARG A 69 44.35 21.67 -2.09
C ARG A 69 44.35 20.17 -1.74
N TYR A 70 45.54 19.55 -1.66
CA TYR A 70 45.69 18.16 -1.19
C TYR A 70 45.39 17.97 0.31
N ARG A 71 45.59 19.01 1.13
CA ARG A 71 45.31 18.95 2.58
C ARG A 71 43.87 19.21 2.94
N ASN A 72 43.14 19.91 2.10
CA ASN A 72 41.71 20.26 2.32
C ASN A 72 40.81 19.09 1.99
N SER A 73 39.64 19.02 2.65
CA SER A 73 38.58 18.11 2.24
C SER A 73 38.03 18.49 0.86
N TYR A 74 37.43 17.52 0.17
CA TYR A 74 36.84 17.77 -1.14
C TYR A 74 35.77 18.89 -1.07
N LYS A 75 34.85 18.83 -0.09
CA LYS A 75 33.89 19.90 0.19
C LYS A 75 34.55 21.28 0.29
N HIS A 76 35.65 21.38 1.04
CA HIS A 76 36.33 22.66 1.27
C HIS A 76 36.88 23.22 -0.02
N ASN A 77 37.56 22.41 -0.85
CA ASN A 77 38.08 22.81 -2.15
C ASN A 77 36.98 23.27 -3.09
N LEU A 78 35.85 22.53 -3.14
CA LEU A 78 34.72 22.86 -3.99
C LEU A 78 34.08 24.19 -3.58
N CYS A 79 33.92 24.43 -2.28
CA CYS A 79 33.44 25.71 -1.75
C CYS A 79 34.34 26.86 -2.06
N LEU A 80 35.69 26.66 -1.95
CA LEU A 80 36.68 27.68 -2.32
C LEU A 80 36.64 28.03 -3.82
N ASP A 81 36.47 27.02 -4.67
CA ASP A 81 36.33 27.25 -6.12
C ASP A 81 35.11 28.10 -6.42
N MET A 82 33.93 27.78 -5.85
CA MET A 82 32.70 28.56 -6.03
C MET A 82 32.87 30.01 -5.62
N LEU A 83 33.51 30.25 -4.47
CA LEU A 83 33.78 31.63 -3.98
C LEU A 83 34.78 32.37 -4.85
N GLN A 84 35.85 31.71 -5.32
CA GLN A 84 36.85 32.32 -6.23
C GLN A 84 36.25 32.67 -7.58
N ASP A 85 35.34 31.84 -8.08
CA ASP A 85 34.63 32.07 -9.33
C ASP A 85 33.47 33.08 -9.17
N GLY A 86 33.20 33.55 -7.93
CA GLY A 86 32.23 34.59 -7.59
C GLY A 86 30.80 34.10 -7.43
N TYR A 87 30.54 32.79 -7.28
CA TYR A 87 29.23 32.20 -7.08
C TYR A 87 28.82 32.16 -5.59
N HIS A 88 28.52 33.32 -5.00
CA HIS A 88 28.28 33.48 -3.60
C HIS A 88 26.91 32.91 -3.14
N LYS A 89 25.87 33.04 -3.97
CA LYS A 89 24.54 32.50 -3.66
C LYS A 89 24.56 30.97 -3.70
N SER A 90 25.16 30.41 -4.76
CA SER A 90 25.33 28.97 -4.93
C SER A 90 26.13 28.34 -3.78
N PHE A 91 27.23 29.01 -3.35
CA PHE A 91 27.99 28.59 -2.18
C PHE A 91 27.12 28.60 -0.92
N SER A 92 26.37 29.71 -0.68
CA SER A 92 25.53 29.83 0.52
C SER A 92 24.44 28.76 0.58
N GLU A 93 23.81 28.46 -0.56
CA GLU A 93 22.77 27.43 -0.66
C GLU A 93 23.37 26.04 -0.41
N LEU A 94 24.48 25.68 -1.06
CA LEU A 94 25.19 24.42 -0.85
C LEU A 94 25.59 24.22 0.62
N PHE A 95 26.16 25.28 1.22
CA PHE A 95 26.59 25.23 2.63
C PHE A 95 25.42 25.08 3.57
N ALA A 96 24.29 25.77 3.31
CA ALA A 96 23.08 25.64 4.09
C ALA A 96 22.51 24.22 4.04
N LEU A 97 22.47 23.58 2.88
CA LEU A 97 22.03 22.19 2.71
C LEU A 97 22.88 21.21 3.52
N ILE A 98 24.21 21.35 3.44
CA ILE A 98 25.14 20.49 4.21
C ILE A 98 24.92 20.68 5.71
N LYS A 99 24.78 21.93 6.16
CA LYS A 99 24.54 22.27 7.56
C LYS A 99 23.18 21.74 8.04
N GLN A 100 22.13 21.89 7.26
CA GLN A 100 20.79 21.36 7.57
C GLN A 100 20.83 19.85 7.80
N GLN A 101 21.53 19.09 6.95
CA GLN A 101 21.68 17.65 7.13
C GLN A 101 22.47 17.31 8.41
N GLU A 102 23.54 18.09 8.72
CA GLU A 102 24.31 17.90 9.95
C GLU A 102 23.48 18.19 11.20
N GLU A 103 22.67 19.25 11.20
CA GLU A 103 21.76 19.60 12.28
C GLU A 103 20.65 18.55 12.48
N GLU A 104 20.07 18.06 11.39
CA GLU A 104 19.04 17.02 11.45
C GLU A 104 19.60 15.70 11.99
N ARG A 105 20.81 15.31 11.57
CA ARG A 105 21.52 14.15 12.12
C ARG A 105 21.74 14.27 13.61
N GLN A 106 22.13 15.46 14.10
CA GLN A 106 22.32 15.70 15.54
C GLN A 106 20.99 15.66 16.31
N ARG A 107 19.91 16.18 15.71
CA ARG A 107 18.57 16.18 16.30
C ARG A 107 18.01 14.78 16.47
N GLN A 108 18.23 13.90 15.49
CA GLN A 108 17.74 12.53 15.53
C GLN A 108 18.55 11.60 16.43
N GLY A 109 19.79 11.97 16.77
CA GLY A 109 20.65 11.24 17.71
C GLY A 109 21.38 10.05 17.10
N GLU A 110 22.28 9.44 17.91
CA GLU A 110 23.22 8.39 17.47
C GLU A 110 22.53 7.05 17.15
N GLU A 111 21.34 6.81 17.66
CA GLU A 111 20.59 5.56 17.45
C GLU A 111 19.75 5.57 16.15
N SER A 112 19.68 6.71 15.44
CA SER A 112 18.87 6.84 14.23
C SER A 112 19.57 6.23 13.01
N LEU A 113 18.76 5.79 12.04
CA LEU A 113 19.27 5.35 10.73
C LEU A 113 20.11 6.42 10.03
N MET A 114 19.79 7.70 10.28
CA MET A 114 20.51 8.83 9.70
C MET A 114 21.97 8.90 10.16
N TRP A 115 22.30 8.32 11.32
CA TRP A 115 23.68 8.25 11.81
C TRP A 115 24.56 7.29 10.99
N THR A 116 23.97 6.26 10.41
CA THR A 116 24.68 5.29 9.57
C THR A 116 24.77 5.71 8.08
N MET A 117 23.98 6.71 7.68
CA MET A 117 23.97 7.19 6.28
C MET A 117 25.22 8.01 5.96
N VAL A 118 25.71 7.88 4.70
CA VAL A 118 26.80 8.70 4.20
C VAL A 118 26.33 10.15 4.05
N MET A 119 27.04 11.08 4.67
CA MET A 119 26.67 12.50 4.64
C MET A 119 26.91 13.11 3.26
N LEU A 120 26.11 14.12 2.88
CA LEU A 120 26.22 14.84 1.62
C LEU A 120 27.65 15.39 1.40
N LYS A 121 28.30 15.87 2.46
CA LYS A 121 29.69 16.39 2.42
C LYS A 121 30.73 15.37 1.97
N ASP A 122 30.44 14.08 2.10
CA ASP A 122 31.33 12.97 1.76
C ASP A 122 30.96 12.32 0.42
N GLN A 123 29.89 12.78 -0.26
CA GLN A 123 29.39 12.28 -1.54
C GLN A 123 29.84 13.19 -2.68
N HIS A 124 31.04 12.95 -3.24
CA HIS A 124 31.67 13.83 -4.21
C HIS A 124 30.83 14.07 -5.47
N GLU A 125 30.25 13.03 -6.05
CA GLU A 125 29.41 13.13 -7.26
C GLU A 125 28.21 14.06 -7.05
N LYS A 126 27.51 13.95 -5.92
CA LYS A 126 26.38 14.82 -5.59
C LYS A 126 26.82 16.27 -5.37
N LEU A 127 27.99 16.47 -4.74
CA LEU A 127 28.55 17.81 -4.57
C LEU A 127 28.90 18.45 -5.90
N ASP A 128 29.42 17.69 -6.87
CA ASP A 128 29.73 18.20 -8.21
C ASP A 128 28.45 18.56 -8.98
N MET A 129 27.43 17.72 -8.92
CA MET A 129 26.12 18.02 -9.52
C MET A 129 25.50 19.29 -8.91
N LEU A 130 25.53 19.42 -7.59
CA LEU A 130 25.07 20.63 -6.90
C LEU A 130 25.85 21.86 -7.36
N LYS A 131 27.20 21.80 -7.35
CA LYS A 131 28.02 22.91 -7.84
C LYS A 131 27.65 23.32 -9.26
N GLN A 132 27.62 22.36 -10.18
CA GLN A 132 27.36 22.60 -11.59
C GLN A 132 26.02 23.32 -11.80
N HIS A 133 24.93 22.78 -11.26
CA HIS A 133 23.58 23.30 -11.51
C HIS A 133 23.27 24.56 -10.71
N LEU A 134 23.78 24.68 -9.47
CA LEU A 134 23.61 25.90 -8.67
C LEU A 134 24.37 27.09 -9.29
N CYS A 135 25.64 26.90 -9.73
CA CYS A 135 26.37 27.93 -10.41
C CYS A 135 25.70 28.36 -11.73
N LYS A 136 25.20 27.40 -12.50
CA LYS A 136 24.45 27.66 -13.73
C LYS A 136 23.16 28.44 -13.44
N ALA A 137 22.44 28.10 -12.38
CA ALA A 137 21.24 28.80 -11.94
C ALA A 137 21.58 30.24 -11.50
N GLU A 138 22.65 30.46 -10.74
CA GLU A 138 23.08 31.80 -10.32
C GLU A 138 23.54 32.66 -11.51
N GLU A 139 24.21 32.07 -12.50
CA GLU A 139 24.59 32.78 -13.72
C GLU A 139 23.38 33.20 -14.55
N ALA A 140 22.39 32.30 -14.68
CA ALA A 140 21.11 32.60 -15.35
C ALA A 140 20.31 33.67 -14.60
N GLU A 141 20.28 33.62 -13.26
CA GLU A 141 19.63 34.64 -12.44
C GLU A 141 20.24 36.03 -12.64
N ARG A 142 21.58 36.12 -12.72
CA ARG A 142 22.28 37.39 -13.00
C ARG A 142 21.96 37.96 -14.38
N LYS A 143 21.61 37.10 -15.35
CA LYS A 143 21.17 37.48 -16.69
C LYS A 143 19.68 37.79 -16.74
N GLY A 144 18.93 37.50 -15.68
CA GLY A 144 17.46 37.65 -15.63
C GLY A 144 16.72 36.53 -16.37
N ASP A 145 17.37 35.43 -16.72
CA ASP A 145 16.77 34.25 -17.35
C ASP A 145 16.23 33.28 -16.31
N PHE A 146 15.06 33.56 -15.80
CA PHE A 146 14.43 32.73 -14.80
C PHE A 146 13.95 31.37 -15.33
N GLY A 147 13.78 31.24 -16.65
CA GLY A 147 13.50 29.95 -17.29
C GLY A 147 14.64 28.97 -17.15
N GLU A 148 15.88 29.43 -17.35
CA GLU A 148 17.09 28.62 -17.18
C GLU A 148 17.39 28.35 -15.69
N VAL A 149 17.07 29.30 -14.79
CA VAL A 149 17.13 29.06 -13.33
C VAL A 149 16.21 27.91 -12.94
N TYR A 150 14.96 27.97 -13.37
CA TYR A 150 14.00 26.89 -13.11
C TYR A 150 14.48 25.55 -13.65
N ARG A 151 14.94 25.52 -14.91
CA ARG A 151 15.42 24.28 -15.55
C ARG A 151 16.59 23.67 -14.79
N SER A 152 17.58 24.45 -14.41
CA SER A 152 18.75 23.97 -13.67
C SER A 152 18.38 23.40 -12.29
N ARG A 153 17.46 24.02 -11.57
CA ARG A 153 16.97 23.55 -10.28
C ARG A 153 16.07 22.31 -10.44
N TYR A 154 15.26 22.26 -11.50
CA TYR A 154 14.43 21.10 -11.81
C TYR A 154 15.26 19.86 -12.15
N GLU A 155 16.35 20.02 -12.88
CA GLU A 155 17.31 18.93 -13.16
C GLU A 155 17.92 18.38 -11.86
N LEU A 156 18.25 19.25 -10.88
CA LEU A 156 18.68 18.81 -9.55
C LEU A 156 17.58 18.04 -8.81
N ALA A 157 16.37 18.56 -8.79
CA ALA A 157 15.24 17.89 -8.15
C ALA A 157 15.02 16.47 -8.71
N ARG A 158 15.03 16.34 -10.04
CA ARG A 158 14.92 15.04 -10.74
C ARG A 158 16.09 14.10 -10.45
N TYR A 159 17.31 14.62 -10.42
CA TYR A 159 18.49 13.84 -10.08
C TYR A 159 18.41 13.26 -8.67
N PHE A 160 18.03 14.07 -7.68
CA PHE A 160 17.92 13.60 -6.31
C PHE A 160 16.69 12.71 -6.08
N GLN A 161 15.60 12.94 -6.77
CA GLN A 161 14.42 12.06 -6.76
C GLN A 161 14.78 10.66 -7.24
N SER A 162 15.46 10.55 -8.38
CA SER A 162 15.93 9.26 -8.92
C SER A 162 17.00 8.59 -8.05
N GLY A 163 17.82 9.38 -7.34
CA GLY A 163 18.84 8.91 -6.41
C GLY A 163 18.32 8.54 -5.01
N GLY A 164 17.04 8.74 -4.73
CA GLY A 164 16.42 8.42 -3.44
C GLY A 164 16.67 9.43 -2.32
N ASP A 165 17.27 10.60 -2.63
CA ASP A 165 17.48 11.70 -1.67
C ASP A 165 16.28 12.62 -1.63
N LYS A 166 15.14 12.12 -1.13
CA LYS A 166 13.85 12.84 -1.13
C LYS A 166 13.95 14.27 -0.58
N TRP A 167 14.60 14.46 0.56
CA TRP A 167 14.70 15.78 1.20
C TRP A 167 15.40 16.85 0.32
N LEU A 168 16.39 16.44 -0.50
CA LEU A 168 17.02 17.33 -1.48
C LEU A 168 16.11 17.59 -2.67
N ALA A 169 15.42 16.54 -3.17
CA ALA A 169 14.46 16.68 -4.24
C ALA A 169 13.35 17.67 -3.85
N ASP A 170 12.78 17.52 -2.65
CA ASP A 170 11.73 18.39 -2.11
C ASP A 170 12.20 19.84 -1.96
N HIS A 171 13.42 20.05 -1.46
CA HIS A 171 14.03 21.38 -1.40
C HIS A 171 14.08 22.02 -2.78
N PHE A 172 14.55 21.29 -3.79
CA PHE A 172 14.67 21.84 -5.15
C PHE A 172 13.32 21.99 -5.84
N PHE A 173 12.32 21.12 -5.62
CA PHE A 173 10.97 21.34 -6.12
C PHE A 173 10.33 22.60 -5.51
N THR A 174 10.50 22.82 -4.20
CA THR A 174 10.02 24.02 -3.54
C THR A 174 10.69 25.30 -4.10
N THR A 175 12.02 25.27 -4.29
CA THR A 175 12.73 26.42 -4.88
C THR A 175 12.38 26.63 -6.36
N CYS A 176 12.06 25.57 -7.10
CA CYS A 176 11.50 25.65 -8.46
C CYS A 176 10.16 26.39 -8.45
N LEU A 177 9.24 26.04 -7.55
CA LEU A 177 7.95 26.71 -7.45
C LEU A 177 8.12 28.19 -7.13
N GLN A 178 9.00 28.56 -6.18
CA GLN A 178 9.29 29.96 -5.86
C GLN A 178 9.84 30.75 -7.07
N THR A 179 10.69 30.11 -7.87
CA THR A 179 11.30 30.73 -9.07
C THR A 179 10.29 30.82 -10.22
N SER A 180 9.37 29.86 -10.34
CA SER A 180 8.43 29.76 -11.45
C SER A 180 7.54 30.98 -11.62
N ALA A 181 7.20 31.67 -10.53
CA ALA A 181 6.42 32.91 -10.56
C ALA A 181 7.12 34.08 -11.30
N GLN A 182 8.44 33.98 -11.50
CA GLN A 182 9.22 35.00 -12.19
C GLN A 182 9.49 34.66 -13.66
N VAL A 183 9.13 33.44 -14.09
CA VAL A 183 9.26 33.02 -15.51
C VAL A 183 8.21 33.74 -16.35
N LYS A 184 8.66 34.41 -17.40
CA LYS A 184 7.80 35.18 -18.29
C LYS A 184 7.63 34.48 -19.63
N GLY A 185 6.43 34.60 -20.20
CA GLY A 185 6.17 34.17 -21.59
C GLY A 185 5.60 32.75 -21.73
N ASP A 186 5.38 32.05 -20.65
CA ASP A 186 4.81 30.69 -20.65
C ASP A 186 3.38 30.62 -20.07
N ASN A 187 2.78 31.80 -19.82
CA ASN A 187 1.43 31.96 -19.27
C ASN A 187 1.19 31.22 -17.94
N GLY A 188 2.25 30.92 -17.17
CA GLY A 188 2.16 30.21 -15.91
C GLY A 188 2.28 28.68 -16.02
N LYS A 189 2.63 28.14 -17.21
CA LYS A 189 2.81 26.70 -17.39
C LYS A 189 3.88 26.12 -16.46
N THR A 190 5.03 26.81 -16.34
CA THR A 190 6.11 26.42 -15.42
C THR A 190 5.66 26.49 -13.96
N GLN A 191 4.81 27.44 -13.61
CA GLN A 191 4.25 27.56 -12.26
C GLN A 191 3.30 26.39 -11.96
N ALA A 192 2.43 26.05 -12.91
CA ALA A 192 1.56 24.89 -12.81
C ALA A 192 2.36 23.58 -12.57
N GLN A 193 3.44 23.38 -13.34
CA GLN A 193 4.36 22.27 -13.14
C GLN A 193 5.02 22.30 -11.76
N GLY A 194 5.36 23.48 -11.26
CA GLY A 194 5.91 23.66 -9.91
C GLY A 194 4.94 23.21 -8.82
N TYR A 195 3.68 23.62 -8.93
CA TYR A 195 2.63 23.20 -8.00
C TYR A 195 2.41 21.68 -8.02
N LEU A 196 2.38 21.07 -9.21
CA LEU A 196 2.27 19.62 -9.36
C LEU A 196 3.40 18.89 -8.63
N ASN A 197 4.66 19.30 -8.87
CA ASN A 197 5.81 18.61 -8.29
C ASN A 197 5.86 18.75 -6.76
N VAL A 198 5.55 19.93 -6.22
CA VAL A 198 5.49 20.13 -4.75
C VAL A 198 4.32 19.38 -4.15
N GLY A 199 3.16 19.37 -4.80
CA GLY A 199 2.01 18.58 -4.35
C GLY A 199 2.33 17.08 -4.24
N LEU A 200 2.99 16.51 -5.27
CA LEU A 200 3.43 15.11 -5.24
C LEU A 200 4.46 14.85 -4.13
N ALA A 201 5.40 15.77 -3.90
CA ALA A 201 6.39 15.62 -2.83
C ALA A 201 5.75 15.63 -1.44
N LEU A 202 4.77 16.52 -1.20
CA LEU A 202 4.02 16.59 0.06
C LEU A 202 3.15 15.35 0.28
N GLU A 203 2.52 14.83 -0.78
CA GLU A 203 1.76 13.58 -0.73
C GLU A 203 2.65 12.40 -0.31
N GLU A 204 3.86 12.30 -0.88
CA GLU A 204 4.84 11.28 -0.49
C GLU A 204 5.33 11.41 0.96
N GLN A 205 5.31 12.61 1.53
CA GLN A 205 5.62 12.87 2.95
C GLN A 205 4.43 12.54 3.87
N GLY A 206 3.23 12.35 3.30
CA GLY A 206 2.00 12.11 4.03
C GLY A 206 1.26 13.38 4.47
N ASP A 207 1.73 14.57 4.05
CA ASP A 207 1.02 15.83 4.30
C ASP A 207 -0.02 16.07 3.21
N VAL A 208 -1.13 15.34 3.35
CA VAL A 208 -2.21 15.29 2.35
C VAL A 208 -2.96 16.62 2.24
N LEU A 209 -3.08 17.38 3.34
CA LEU A 209 -3.78 18.66 3.36
C LEU A 209 -3.00 19.74 2.61
N SER A 210 -1.70 19.87 2.89
CA SER A 210 -0.84 20.80 2.14
C SER A 210 -0.73 20.39 0.66
N ALA A 211 -0.69 19.09 0.36
CA ALA A 211 -0.71 18.60 -1.01
C ALA A 211 -1.99 19.03 -1.75
N ALA A 212 -3.14 18.96 -1.07
CA ALA A 212 -4.42 19.40 -1.65
C ALA A 212 -4.39 20.88 -2.05
N GLU A 213 -3.85 21.78 -1.22
CA GLU A 213 -3.73 23.20 -1.53
C GLU A 213 -2.90 23.44 -2.80
N HIS A 214 -1.80 22.70 -2.98
CA HIS A 214 -0.95 22.81 -4.16
C HIS A 214 -1.63 22.25 -5.41
N PHE A 215 -2.32 21.12 -5.32
CA PHE A 215 -3.08 20.56 -6.44
C PHE A 215 -4.30 21.44 -6.80
N GLU A 216 -4.93 22.11 -5.83
CA GLU A 216 -5.97 23.11 -6.14
C GLU A 216 -5.41 24.32 -6.91
N ALA A 217 -4.21 24.79 -6.54
CA ALA A 217 -3.55 25.85 -7.27
C ALA A 217 -3.18 25.39 -8.69
N TYR A 218 -2.69 24.16 -8.83
CA TYR A 218 -2.44 23.53 -10.12
C TYR A 218 -3.69 23.44 -10.99
N TYR A 219 -4.80 22.97 -10.41
CA TYR A 219 -6.09 22.87 -11.09
C TYR A 219 -6.57 24.25 -11.56
N LYS A 220 -6.53 25.28 -10.71
CA LYS A 220 -6.96 26.65 -11.05
C LYS A 220 -6.21 27.18 -12.28
N LEU A 221 -4.90 26.99 -12.34
CA LEU A 221 -4.11 27.41 -13.51
C LEU A 221 -4.43 26.58 -14.77
N SER A 222 -4.73 25.29 -14.60
CA SER A 222 -5.03 24.40 -15.73
C SER A 222 -6.41 24.61 -16.34
N VAL A 223 -7.39 25.14 -15.59
CA VAL A 223 -8.75 25.45 -16.09
C VAL A 223 -8.70 26.54 -17.15
N ASP A 224 -7.88 27.58 -16.94
CA ASP A 224 -7.74 28.70 -17.87
C ASP A 224 -6.96 28.32 -19.13
N HIS A 225 -6.19 27.20 -19.09
CA HIS A 225 -5.25 26.78 -20.13
C HIS A 225 -5.40 25.30 -20.47
N ARG A 226 -6.57 24.90 -20.94
CA ARG A 226 -6.88 23.48 -21.29
C ARG A 226 -6.07 22.95 -22.48
N GLU A 227 -5.43 23.82 -23.23
CA GLU A 227 -4.56 23.48 -24.35
C GLU A 227 -3.17 22.96 -23.91
N TRP A 228 -2.79 23.08 -22.64
CA TRP A 228 -1.51 22.60 -22.18
C TRP A 228 -1.46 21.07 -22.13
N ILE A 229 -0.49 20.52 -22.82
CA ILE A 229 -0.25 19.07 -22.90
C ILE A 229 1.07 18.74 -22.23
N GLN A 230 1.10 17.65 -21.47
CA GLN A 230 2.31 17.05 -20.89
C GLN A 230 3.04 16.17 -21.93
N ALA A 231 4.22 15.63 -21.54
CA ALA A 231 5.03 14.80 -22.41
C ALA A 231 4.38 13.45 -22.78
N ASP A 232 3.46 12.98 -21.95
CA ASP A 232 2.68 11.73 -22.10
C ASP A 232 1.35 11.93 -22.84
N ASN A 233 1.14 13.07 -23.47
CA ASN A 233 -0.09 13.50 -24.17
C ASN A 233 -1.32 13.73 -23.26
N LEU A 234 -1.15 13.69 -21.94
CA LEU A 234 -2.19 14.05 -21.01
C LEU A 234 -2.29 15.58 -20.91
N THR A 235 -3.50 16.14 -20.83
CA THR A 235 -3.63 17.57 -20.58
C THR A 235 -3.34 17.90 -19.11
N PHE A 236 -2.79 19.09 -18.84
CA PHE A 236 -2.58 19.57 -17.47
C PHE A 236 -3.88 19.56 -16.66
N HIS A 237 -5.00 19.88 -17.31
CA HIS A 237 -6.30 19.88 -16.66
C HIS A 237 -6.77 18.49 -16.25
N THR A 238 -6.65 17.50 -17.13
CA THR A 238 -6.98 16.11 -16.82
C THR A 238 -6.09 15.56 -15.69
N ASP A 239 -4.79 15.82 -15.77
CA ASP A 239 -3.84 15.41 -14.72
C ASP A 239 -4.16 16.08 -13.37
N ALA A 240 -4.51 17.39 -13.36
CA ALA A 240 -4.93 18.09 -12.16
C ALA A 240 -6.21 17.49 -11.54
N CYS A 241 -7.19 17.13 -12.38
CA CYS A 241 -8.40 16.45 -11.92
C CYS A 241 -8.11 15.09 -11.29
N ILE A 242 -7.22 14.29 -11.90
CA ILE A 242 -6.82 12.97 -11.40
C ILE A 242 -6.12 13.10 -10.04
N ASN A 243 -5.15 14.02 -9.91
CA ASN A 243 -4.42 14.23 -8.68
C ASN A 243 -5.33 14.72 -7.53
N LEU A 244 -6.20 15.70 -7.80
CA LEU A 244 -7.17 16.18 -6.81
C LEU A 244 -8.20 15.12 -6.43
N TRP A 245 -8.71 14.34 -7.38
CA TRP A 245 -9.59 13.23 -7.09
C TRP A 245 -8.93 12.23 -6.12
N ARG A 246 -7.66 11.89 -6.37
CA ARG A 246 -6.90 10.96 -5.53
C ARG A 246 -6.72 11.50 -4.12
N ILE A 247 -6.33 12.77 -4.00
CA ILE A 247 -6.12 13.44 -2.71
C ILE A 247 -7.42 13.57 -1.92
N TYR A 248 -8.49 14.06 -2.54
CA TYR A 248 -9.78 14.17 -1.84
C TYR A 248 -10.34 12.82 -1.43
N SER A 249 -10.11 11.78 -2.24
CA SER A 249 -10.46 10.41 -1.86
C SER A 249 -9.63 9.89 -0.67
N SER A 250 -8.37 10.30 -0.55
CA SER A 250 -7.50 9.97 0.58
C SER A 250 -7.92 10.71 1.85
N ILE A 251 -8.21 12.02 1.74
CA ILE A 251 -8.71 12.82 2.86
C ILE A 251 -10.04 12.25 3.36
N ALA A 252 -10.98 11.98 2.45
CA ALA A 252 -12.27 11.41 2.81
C ALA A 252 -12.12 10.10 3.58
N ALA A 253 -11.21 9.21 3.15
CA ALA A 253 -10.97 7.95 3.83
C ALA A 253 -10.32 8.13 5.22
N SER A 254 -9.52 9.17 5.43
CA SER A 254 -8.88 9.42 6.73
C SER A 254 -9.85 9.99 7.78
N ILE A 255 -10.88 10.71 7.36
CA ILE A 255 -11.86 11.36 8.25
C ILE A 255 -13.21 10.64 8.31
N GLU A 256 -13.39 9.54 7.58
CA GLU A 256 -14.67 8.82 7.45
C GLU A 256 -15.26 8.38 8.81
N GLU A 257 -14.40 7.98 9.75
CA GLU A 257 -14.82 7.56 11.10
C GLU A 257 -15.07 8.74 12.04
N GLU A 258 -14.37 9.87 11.85
CA GLU A 258 -14.43 11.04 12.74
C GLU A 258 -15.57 11.99 12.34
N ASP A 259 -15.65 12.34 11.05
CA ASP A 259 -16.66 13.21 10.48
C ASP A 259 -17.17 12.67 9.13
N PRO A 260 -18.20 11.79 9.17
CA PRO A 260 -18.78 11.23 7.95
C PRO A 260 -19.38 12.27 7.00
N GLN A 261 -19.83 13.41 7.51
CA GLN A 261 -20.44 14.45 6.67
C GLN A 261 -19.38 15.22 5.89
N GLU A 262 -18.26 15.57 6.53
CA GLU A 262 -17.15 16.21 5.84
C GLU A 262 -16.51 15.26 4.81
N SER A 263 -16.42 13.94 5.15
CA SER A 263 -15.99 12.90 4.21
C SER A 263 -16.85 12.86 2.95
N LEU A 264 -18.18 12.94 3.10
CA LEU A 264 -19.09 13.02 1.94
C LEU A 264 -18.83 14.25 1.08
N ASP A 265 -18.57 15.41 1.68
CA ASP A 265 -18.28 16.64 0.93
C ASP A 265 -17.02 16.51 0.08
N TYR A 266 -15.96 15.85 0.59
CA TYR A 266 -14.76 15.55 -0.19
C TYR A 266 -15.03 14.53 -1.30
N LEU A 267 -15.85 13.51 -1.07
CA LEU A 267 -16.20 12.52 -2.10
C LEU A 267 -17.07 13.14 -3.21
N ILE A 268 -17.95 14.07 -2.89
CA ILE A 268 -18.73 14.83 -3.89
C ILE A 268 -17.81 15.66 -4.77
N LYS A 269 -16.83 16.37 -4.16
CA LYS A 269 -15.80 17.11 -4.92
C LYS A 269 -14.99 16.17 -5.80
N ALA A 270 -14.60 14.99 -5.27
CA ALA A 270 -13.86 13.99 -6.01
C ALA A 270 -14.64 13.46 -7.23
N LEU A 271 -15.94 13.17 -7.07
CA LEU A 271 -16.79 12.73 -8.19
C LEU A 271 -16.91 13.82 -9.28
N LYS A 272 -17.03 15.09 -8.89
CA LYS A 272 -17.06 16.19 -9.84
C LYS A 272 -15.78 16.23 -10.68
N LEU A 273 -14.61 16.13 -10.05
CA LEU A 273 -13.31 16.13 -10.72
C LEU A 273 -13.14 14.89 -11.63
N ALA A 274 -13.55 13.71 -11.15
CA ALA A 274 -13.55 12.48 -11.96
C ALA A 274 -14.44 12.63 -13.22
N THR A 275 -15.55 13.34 -13.12
CA THR A 275 -16.42 13.62 -14.26
C THR A 275 -15.77 14.64 -15.23
N GLU A 276 -15.09 15.65 -14.70
CA GLU A 276 -14.38 16.66 -15.49
C GLU A 276 -13.14 16.09 -16.21
N SER A 277 -12.49 15.08 -15.64
CA SER A 277 -11.36 14.38 -16.28
C SER A 277 -11.75 13.62 -17.55
N GLN A 278 -13.04 13.32 -17.74
CA GLN A 278 -13.60 12.47 -18.80
C GLN A 278 -13.11 11.02 -18.78
N ASP A 279 -12.45 10.61 -17.70
CA ASP A 279 -12.02 9.23 -17.46
C ASP A 279 -13.18 8.45 -16.86
N LYS A 280 -13.68 7.45 -17.61
CA LYS A 280 -14.82 6.64 -17.22
C LYS A 280 -14.52 5.72 -16.05
N GLU A 281 -13.31 5.19 -16.00
CA GLU A 281 -12.88 4.33 -14.90
C GLU A 281 -12.86 5.11 -13.58
N LEU A 282 -12.23 6.30 -13.58
CA LEU A 282 -12.20 7.17 -12.40
C LEU A 282 -13.60 7.61 -11.96
N GLN A 283 -14.47 7.96 -12.93
CA GLN A 283 -15.87 8.31 -12.65
C GLN A 283 -16.61 7.15 -12.02
N GLY A 284 -16.37 5.92 -12.48
CA GLY A 284 -16.93 4.70 -11.91
C GLY A 284 -16.49 4.50 -10.46
N ILE A 285 -15.18 4.56 -10.21
CA ILE A 285 -14.61 4.40 -8.86
C ILE A 285 -15.12 5.48 -7.90
N ALA A 286 -15.19 6.74 -8.35
CA ALA A 286 -15.70 7.85 -7.54
C ALA A 286 -17.18 7.65 -7.20
N SER A 287 -18.00 7.22 -8.16
CA SER A 287 -19.42 6.91 -7.93
C SER A 287 -19.59 5.74 -6.95
N TYR A 288 -18.77 4.70 -7.06
CA TYR A 288 -18.79 3.57 -6.13
C TYR A 288 -18.48 3.99 -4.69
N ARG A 289 -17.39 4.77 -4.50
CA ARG A 289 -17.00 5.26 -3.16
C ARG A 289 -18.06 6.15 -2.55
N LEU A 290 -18.60 7.08 -3.32
CA LEU A 290 -19.65 7.98 -2.86
C LEU A 290 -20.93 7.20 -2.52
N GLY A 291 -21.33 6.23 -3.36
CA GLY A 291 -22.47 5.35 -3.08
C GLY A 291 -22.29 4.54 -1.78
N HIS A 292 -21.09 4.05 -1.53
CA HIS A 292 -20.76 3.32 -0.30
C HIS A 292 -20.82 4.24 0.94
N ALA A 293 -20.30 5.47 0.84
CA ALA A 293 -20.35 6.43 1.93
C ALA A 293 -21.79 6.85 2.28
N TYR A 294 -22.66 7.06 1.27
CA TYR A 294 -24.09 7.31 1.51
C TYR A 294 -24.81 6.11 2.16
N GLU A 295 -24.45 4.88 1.75
CA GLU A 295 -24.99 3.65 2.33
C GLU A 295 -24.61 3.51 3.81
N GLN A 296 -23.38 3.87 4.17
CA GLN A 296 -22.92 3.89 5.57
C GLN A 296 -23.64 4.95 6.40
N ASN A 297 -23.88 6.13 5.84
CA ASN A 297 -24.60 7.22 6.48
C ASN A 297 -26.13 7.01 6.53
N GLY A 298 -26.63 5.91 5.98
CA GLY A 298 -28.05 5.54 6.04
C GLY A 298 -28.91 6.14 4.95
N ASP A 299 -28.38 6.93 4.02
CA ASP A 299 -29.08 7.41 2.83
C ASP A 299 -29.02 6.37 1.71
N GLY A 300 -29.85 5.35 1.84
CA GLY A 300 -29.86 4.25 0.88
C GLY A 300 -30.43 4.62 -0.50
N GLU A 301 -31.22 5.69 -0.64
CA GLU A 301 -31.75 6.09 -1.95
C GLU A 301 -30.67 6.76 -2.80
N THR A 302 -29.96 7.71 -2.23
CA THR A 302 -28.81 8.36 -2.89
C THR A 302 -27.69 7.37 -3.15
N ALA A 303 -27.41 6.44 -2.22
CA ALA A 303 -26.46 5.36 -2.40
C ALA A 303 -26.77 4.53 -3.65
N LEU A 304 -28.02 4.07 -3.78
CA LEU A 304 -28.44 3.29 -4.95
C LEU A 304 -28.31 4.05 -6.27
N LEU A 305 -28.48 5.36 -6.27
CA LEU A 305 -28.34 6.19 -7.45
C LEU A 305 -26.88 6.14 -7.96
N HIS A 306 -25.92 6.38 -7.09
CA HIS A 306 -24.49 6.37 -7.43
C HIS A 306 -23.98 4.94 -7.74
N LEU A 307 -24.42 3.92 -7.00
CA LEU A 307 -24.05 2.53 -7.26
C LEU A 307 -24.59 2.03 -8.61
N ASN A 308 -25.79 2.43 -9.00
CA ASN A 308 -26.33 2.10 -10.33
C ASN A 308 -25.58 2.82 -11.46
N GLU A 309 -25.10 4.05 -11.23
CA GLU A 309 -24.24 4.74 -12.19
C GLU A 309 -22.92 3.99 -12.38
N TYR A 310 -22.30 3.54 -11.28
CA TYR A 310 -21.11 2.67 -11.34
C TYR A 310 -21.40 1.38 -12.13
N LEU A 311 -22.53 0.72 -11.85
CA LEU A 311 -22.92 -0.49 -12.58
C LEU A 311 -23.07 -0.27 -14.08
N LYS A 312 -23.62 0.89 -14.48
CA LYS A 312 -23.74 1.23 -15.92
C LYS A 312 -22.37 1.41 -16.57
N ILE A 313 -21.45 2.11 -15.90
CA ILE A 313 -20.09 2.36 -16.39
C ILE A 313 -19.37 0.99 -16.57
N CYS A 314 -19.32 0.16 -15.54
CA CYS A 314 -18.69 -1.16 -15.61
C CYS A 314 -19.33 -2.07 -16.68
N THR A 315 -20.65 -1.97 -16.87
CA THR A 315 -21.34 -2.75 -17.92
C THR A 315 -20.94 -2.25 -19.32
N ALA A 316 -20.76 -0.95 -19.51
CA ALA A 316 -20.34 -0.38 -20.79
C ALA A 316 -18.89 -0.75 -21.13
N GLU A 317 -18.02 -0.84 -20.13
CA GLU A 317 -16.61 -1.21 -20.28
C GLU A 317 -16.37 -2.73 -20.23
N SER A 318 -17.44 -3.52 -19.98
CA SER A 318 -17.36 -4.98 -19.81
C SER A 318 -16.43 -5.42 -18.67
N ASP A 319 -16.31 -4.60 -17.64
CA ASP A 319 -15.56 -4.89 -16.43
C ASP A 319 -16.36 -5.83 -15.52
N SER A 320 -16.05 -7.13 -15.58
CA SER A 320 -16.73 -8.17 -14.79
C SER A 320 -16.53 -8.00 -13.28
N GLU A 321 -15.34 -7.58 -12.85
CA GLU A 321 -15.03 -7.36 -11.44
C GLU A 321 -15.82 -6.18 -10.88
N GLY A 322 -15.84 -5.07 -11.63
CA GLY A 322 -16.63 -3.89 -11.27
C GLY A 322 -18.13 -4.17 -11.23
N ILE A 323 -18.67 -4.92 -12.19
CA ILE A 323 -20.09 -5.35 -12.18
C ILE A 323 -20.38 -6.17 -10.92
N GLY A 324 -19.48 -7.08 -10.55
CA GLY A 324 -19.62 -7.89 -9.34
C GLY A 324 -19.65 -7.03 -8.06
N LYS A 325 -18.70 -6.09 -7.93
CA LYS A 325 -18.65 -5.14 -6.81
C LYS A 325 -19.90 -4.26 -6.73
N ALA A 326 -20.38 -3.77 -7.87
CA ALA A 326 -21.59 -2.97 -7.95
C ALA A 326 -22.82 -3.76 -7.50
N CYS A 327 -22.99 -4.98 -8.01
CA CYS A 327 -24.13 -5.84 -7.63
C CYS A 327 -24.12 -6.19 -6.15
N ASP A 328 -22.94 -6.47 -5.55
CA ASP A 328 -22.78 -6.74 -4.12
C ASP A 328 -23.19 -5.52 -3.27
N ALA A 329 -22.69 -4.33 -3.63
CA ALA A 329 -23.01 -3.10 -2.92
C ALA A 329 -24.50 -2.72 -3.03
N ILE A 330 -25.08 -2.82 -4.23
CA ILE A 330 -26.51 -2.56 -4.46
C ILE A 330 -27.38 -3.54 -3.66
N ALA A 331 -26.99 -4.81 -3.65
CA ALA A 331 -27.72 -5.83 -2.88
C ALA A 331 -27.70 -5.56 -1.38
N LYS A 332 -26.56 -5.09 -0.83
CA LYS A 332 -26.44 -4.68 0.57
C LYS A 332 -27.33 -3.47 0.88
N ALA A 333 -27.31 -2.46 0.01
CA ALA A 333 -28.14 -1.28 0.16
C ALA A 333 -29.65 -1.64 0.18
N TYR A 334 -30.10 -2.53 -0.72
CA TYR A 334 -31.48 -3.04 -0.72
C TYR A 334 -31.81 -3.86 0.54
N ALA A 335 -30.88 -4.70 0.98
CA ALA A 335 -31.08 -5.50 2.20
C ALA A 335 -31.25 -4.61 3.44
N LYS A 336 -30.48 -3.53 3.59
CA LYS A 336 -30.63 -2.55 4.66
C LYS A 336 -31.97 -1.81 4.60
N GLN A 337 -32.50 -1.55 3.40
CA GLN A 337 -33.84 -0.98 3.22
C GLN A 337 -35.00 -1.98 3.44
N GLY A 338 -34.67 -3.25 3.70
CA GLY A 338 -35.70 -4.31 3.85
C GLY A 338 -36.30 -4.83 2.51
N LYS A 339 -35.77 -4.37 1.37
CA LYS A 339 -36.15 -4.80 0.01
C LYS A 339 -35.38 -6.06 -0.38
N VAL A 340 -35.76 -7.19 0.20
CA VAL A 340 -34.95 -8.41 0.16
C VAL A 340 -35.01 -9.10 -1.20
N GLU A 341 -36.15 -9.07 -1.90
CA GLU A 341 -36.27 -9.70 -3.22
C GLU A 341 -35.40 -8.99 -4.29
N GLU A 342 -35.35 -7.67 -4.22
CA GLU A 342 -34.43 -6.88 -5.07
C GLU A 342 -32.97 -7.21 -4.76
N SER A 343 -32.60 -7.33 -3.48
CA SER A 343 -31.26 -7.76 -3.07
C SER A 343 -30.89 -9.12 -3.66
N ILE A 344 -31.80 -10.12 -3.57
CA ILE A 344 -31.61 -11.45 -4.15
C ILE A 344 -31.39 -11.35 -5.67
N THR A 345 -32.13 -10.49 -6.35
CA THR A 345 -32.03 -10.33 -7.80
C THR A 345 -30.63 -9.84 -8.21
N TYR A 346 -30.08 -8.85 -7.52
CA TYR A 346 -28.74 -8.34 -7.80
C TYR A 346 -27.65 -9.35 -7.42
N LEU A 347 -27.80 -10.10 -6.32
CA LEU A 347 -26.83 -11.15 -5.98
C LEU A 347 -26.85 -12.32 -6.97
N LYS A 348 -28.02 -12.70 -7.49
CA LYS A 348 -28.12 -13.69 -8.58
C LYS A 348 -27.41 -13.20 -9.84
N LYS A 349 -27.57 -11.92 -10.19
CA LYS A 349 -26.82 -11.28 -11.28
C LYS A 349 -25.31 -11.32 -11.02
N PHE A 350 -24.89 -11.09 -9.79
CA PHE A 350 -23.48 -11.21 -9.39
C PHE A 350 -22.96 -12.64 -9.61
N VAL A 351 -23.69 -13.66 -9.18
CA VAL A 351 -23.33 -15.07 -9.41
C VAL A 351 -23.19 -15.36 -10.91
N GLU A 352 -24.16 -14.91 -11.71
CA GLU A 352 -24.15 -15.14 -13.16
C GLU A 352 -22.92 -14.50 -13.85
N VAL A 353 -22.57 -13.27 -13.46
CA VAL A 353 -21.41 -12.57 -14.00
C VAL A 353 -20.11 -13.28 -13.58
N ALA A 354 -19.98 -13.63 -12.29
CA ALA A 354 -18.81 -14.34 -11.77
C ALA A 354 -18.64 -15.75 -12.38
N GLU A 355 -19.72 -16.45 -12.69
CA GLU A 355 -19.67 -17.73 -13.42
C GLU A 355 -19.18 -17.55 -14.88
N LYS A 356 -19.64 -16.50 -15.56
CA LYS A 356 -19.25 -16.21 -16.94
C LYS A 356 -17.79 -15.74 -17.04
N SER A 357 -17.31 -14.94 -16.09
CA SER A 357 -15.92 -14.47 -16.07
C SER A 357 -14.93 -15.53 -15.57
N GLY A 358 -15.41 -16.57 -14.90
CA GLY A 358 -14.54 -17.59 -14.29
C GLY A 358 -13.82 -17.15 -13.04
N GLU A 359 -14.26 -16.06 -12.40
CA GLU A 359 -13.67 -15.51 -11.18
C GLU A 359 -14.13 -16.25 -9.93
N GLU A 360 -13.42 -17.32 -9.57
CA GLU A 360 -13.82 -18.21 -8.47
C GLU A 360 -13.91 -17.49 -7.11
N VAL A 361 -13.06 -16.47 -6.85
CA VAL A 361 -13.10 -15.68 -5.60
C VAL A 361 -14.39 -14.86 -5.52
N ALA A 362 -14.74 -14.16 -6.60
CA ALA A 362 -15.97 -13.38 -6.69
C ALA A 362 -17.20 -14.27 -6.59
N LEU A 363 -17.18 -15.41 -7.27
CA LEU A 363 -18.24 -16.41 -7.24
C LEU A 363 -18.45 -16.98 -5.83
N SER A 364 -17.37 -17.29 -5.11
CA SER A 364 -17.42 -17.75 -3.72
C SER A 364 -18.11 -16.71 -2.81
N LYS A 365 -17.73 -15.44 -2.95
CA LYS A 365 -18.30 -14.31 -2.20
C LYS A 365 -19.79 -14.10 -2.51
N ALA A 366 -20.16 -14.11 -3.79
CA ALA A 366 -21.55 -13.97 -4.21
C ALA A 366 -22.45 -15.08 -3.65
N CYS A 367 -21.98 -16.34 -3.74
CA CYS A 367 -22.66 -17.49 -3.16
C CYS A 367 -22.80 -17.39 -1.63
N HIS A 368 -21.74 -16.93 -0.94
CA HIS A 368 -21.79 -16.70 0.50
C HIS A 368 -22.87 -15.67 0.87
N ASN A 369 -22.92 -14.54 0.18
CA ASN A 369 -23.89 -13.47 0.45
C ASN A 369 -25.33 -13.92 0.18
N LEU A 370 -25.57 -14.65 -0.92
CA LEU A 370 -26.87 -15.27 -1.18
C LEU A 370 -27.27 -16.27 -0.09
N GLY A 371 -26.33 -17.10 0.34
CA GLY A 371 -26.56 -18.06 1.42
C GLY A 371 -26.98 -17.36 2.71
N ASN A 372 -26.35 -16.24 3.07
CA ASN A 372 -26.71 -15.43 4.25
C ASN A 372 -28.15 -14.90 4.15
N ILE A 373 -28.54 -14.35 3.00
CA ILE A 373 -29.90 -13.82 2.81
C ILE A 373 -30.93 -14.94 2.86
N PHE A 374 -30.71 -16.06 2.17
CA PHE A 374 -31.63 -17.18 2.20
C PHE A 374 -31.76 -17.78 3.61
N ASN A 375 -30.66 -17.85 4.37
CA ASN A 375 -30.67 -18.31 5.75
C ASN A 375 -31.48 -17.36 6.65
N SER A 376 -31.37 -16.05 6.49
CA SER A 376 -32.14 -15.06 7.25
C SER A 376 -33.64 -15.10 6.92
N LEU A 377 -34.00 -15.47 5.69
CA LEU A 377 -35.38 -15.65 5.25
C LEU A 377 -36.00 -17.00 5.68
N GLY A 378 -35.26 -17.88 6.32
CA GLY A 378 -35.71 -19.23 6.65
C GLY A 378 -35.82 -20.19 5.45
N ARG A 379 -35.24 -19.79 4.29
CA ARG A 379 -35.15 -20.62 3.08
C ARG A 379 -33.87 -21.48 3.13
N TYR A 380 -33.81 -22.35 4.15
CA TYR A 380 -32.59 -23.06 4.53
C TYR A 380 -32.07 -24.02 3.47
N SER A 381 -32.91 -24.59 2.64
CA SER A 381 -32.51 -25.50 1.56
C SER A 381 -31.66 -24.77 0.52
N GLU A 382 -32.12 -23.61 0.08
CA GLU A 382 -31.37 -22.75 -0.86
C GLU A 382 -30.10 -22.21 -0.19
N ALA A 383 -30.18 -21.80 1.09
CA ALA A 383 -29.00 -21.36 1.83
C ALA A 383 -27.91 -22.43 1.87
N THR A 384 -28.28 -23.70 2.12
CA THR A 384 -27.32 -24.81 2.14
C THR A 384 -26.69 -25.08 0.78
N GLU A 385 -27.41 -24.92 -0.33
CA GLU A 385 -26.89 -25.06 -1.68
C GLU A 385 -25.80 -24.00 -1.97
N TYR A 386 -26.11 -22.73 -1.71
CA TYR A 386 -25.18 -21.64 -1.97
C TYR A 386 -23.97 -21.68 -1.01
N PHE A 387 -24.14 -21.97 0.27
CA PHE A 387 -23.03 -22.14 1.18
C PHE A 387 -22.15 -23.34 0.85
N SER A 388 -22.74 -24.46 0.38
CA SER A 388 -21.97 -25.61 -0.11
C SER A 388 -21.11 -25.24 -1.30
N LYS A 389 -21.67 -24.48 -2.27
CA LYS A 389 -20.94 -23.99 -3.44
C LYS A 389 -19.80 -23.05 -3.02
N SER A 390 -20.07 -22.08 -2.15
CA SER A 390 -19.06 -21.16 -1.61
C SER A 390 -17.95 -21.90 -0.85
N TYR A 391 -18.30 -22.87 0.00
CA TYR A 391 -17.32 -23.68 0.74
C TYR A 391 -16.41 -24.50 -0.19
N ASN A 392 -16.99 -25.14 -1.22
CA ASN A 392 -16.20 -25.92 -2.18
C ASN A 392 -15.24 -25.03 -2.99
N LEU A 393 -15.68 -23.85 -3.42
CA LEU A 393 -14.85 -22.86 -4.09
C LEU A 393 -13.72 -22.34 -3.20
N SER A 394 -14.02 -21.97 -1.95
CA SER A 394 -12.99 -21.55 -1.00
C SER A 394 -11.95 -22.63 -0.75
N ARG A 395 -12.38 -23.89 -0.74
CA ARG A 395 -11.49 -25.05 -0.57
C ARG A 395 -10.57 -25.25 -1.80
N SER A 396 -11.08 -25.07 -3.02
CA SER A 396 -10.26 -25.14 -4.24
C SER A 396 -9.22 -24.03 -4.30
N LEU A 397 -9.58 -22.82 -3.82
CA LEU A 397 -8.71 -21.65 -3.74
C LEU A 397 -7.67 -21.74 -2.62
N GLY A 398 -7.87 -22.58 -1.61
CA GLY A 398 -6.96 -22.71 -0.47
C GLY A 398 -7.01 -21.55 0.54
N ASP A 399 -8.02 -20.68 0.46
CA ASP A 399 -8.23 -19.55 1.37
C ASP A 399 -8.72 -20.05 2.74
N LYS A 400 -7.83 -20.09 3.72
CA LYS A 400 -8.09 -20.64 5.06
C LYS A 400 -9.17 -19.87 5.83
N GLU A 401 -9.23 -18.55 5.68
CA GLU A 401 -10.20 -17.71 6.36
C GLU A 401 -11.60 -17.91 5.76
N ALA A 402 -11.72 -17.83 4.44
CA ALA A 402 -12.96 -18.11 3.74
C ALA A 402 -13.45 -19.55 3.96
N ILE A 403 -12.57 -20.54 3.98
CA ILE A 403 -12.92 -21.93 4.32
C ILE A 403 -13.52 -22.01 5.71
N SER A 404 -12.90 -21.37 6.71
CA SER A 404 -13.38 -21.41 8.09
C SER A 404 -14.77 -20.77 8.21
N THR A 405 -14.93 -19.58 7.64
CA THR A 405 -16.21 -18.84 7.67
C THR A 405 -17.32 -19.59 6.93
N ASN A 406 -17.06 -20.05 5.70
CA ASN A 406 -18.04 -20.75 4.89
C ASN A 406 -18.44 -22.10 5.50
N ARG A 407 -17.50 -22.83 6.12
CA ARG A 407 -17.77 -24.07 6.83
C ARG A 407 -18.73 -23.86 8.01
N VAL A 408 -18.54 -22.80 8.79
CA VAL A 408 -19.41 -22.46 9.93
C VAL A 408 -20.81 -22.10 9.43
N GLN A 409 -20.91 -21.22 8.44
CA GLN A 409 -22.21 -20.80 7.89
C GLN A 409 -22.97 -21.97 7.25
N PHE A 410 -22.28 -22.83 6.51
CA PHE A 410 -22.84 -24.04 5.95
C PHE A 410 -23.38 -24.97 7.05
N GLY A 411 -22.61 -25.16 8.13
CA GLY A 411 -23.04 -25.97 9.28
C GLY A 411 -24.28 -25.39 9.97
N ILE A 412 -24.34 -24.07 10.15
CA ILE A 412 -25.48 -23.37 10.74
C ILE A 412 -26.75 -23.55 9.86
N ALA A 413 -26.60 -23.32 8.53
CA ALA A 413 -27.75 -23.46 7.61
C ALA A 413 -28.25 -24.91 7.56
N MET A 414 -27.34 -25.89 7.55
CA MET A 414 -27.69 -27.32 7.66
C MET A 414 -28.47 -27.63 8.95
N ALA A 415 -27.98 -27.10 10.09
CA ALA A 415 -28.66 -27.29 11.37
C ALA A 415 -30.10 -26.69 11.36
N HIS A 416 -30.26 -25.47 10.85
CA HIS A 416 -31.55 -24.82 10.70
C HIS A 416 -32.48 -25.61 9.79
N LYS A 417 -31.99 -26.11 8.65
CA LYS A 417 -32.76 -26.98 7.74
C LYS A 417 -33.24 -28.23 8.44
N MET A 418 -32.34 -28.92 9.16
CA MET A 418 -32.71 -30.13 9.93
C MET A 418 -33.70 -29.85 11.06
N MET A 419 -33.51 -28.75 11.80
CA MET A 419 -34.44 -28.35 12.86
C MET A 419 -35.84 -28.08 12.30
N LYS A 420 -35.93 -27.35 11.17
CA LYS A 420 -37.21 -27.09 10.50
C LYS A 420 -37.87 -28.39 10.03
N GLY A 421 -37.11 -29.32 9.47
CA GLY A 421 -37.59 -30.63 9.07
C GLY A 421 -38.09 -31.46 10.26
N LEU A 422 -37.32 -31.53 11.33
CA LEU A 422 -37.73 -32.21 12.58
C LEU A 422 -39.01 -31.64 13.15
N ASP A 423 -39.09 -30.29 13.26
CA ASP A 423 -40.26 -29.61 13.82
C ASP A 423 -41.49 -29.90 12.98
N SER A 424 -41.42 -29.75 11.66
CA SER A 424 -42.56 -30.02 10.77
C SER A 424 -43.07 -31.45 10.87
N HIS A 425 -42.17 -32.46 10.94
CA HIS A 425 -42.55 -33.86 11.07
C HIS A 425 -43.10 -34.19 12.45
N THR A 426 -42.61 -33.50 13.50
CA THR A 426 -43.13 -33.66 14.87
C THR A 426 -44.52 -33.10 14.95
N VAL A 427 -44.81 -31.92 14.36
CA VAL A 427 -46.15 -31.31 14.34
C VAL A 427 -47.11 -32.12 13.50
N MET A 428 -46.70 -32.70 12.37
CA MET A 428 -47.54 -33.56 11.53
C MET A 428 -48.11 -34.77 12.32
N GLY A 429 -47.28 -35.39 13.16
CA GLY A 429 -47.70 -36.52 14.01
C GLY A 429 -48.23 -37.75 13.27
N THR A 430 -48.12 -37.80 11.94
CA THR A 430 -48.59 -38.92 11.12
C THR A 430 -47.61 -40.10 11.20
N ARG A 431 -48.11 -41.31 11.00
CA ARG A 431 -47.28 -42.51 11.02
C ARG A 431 -46.08 -42.44 10.07
N PRO A 432 -46.23 -42.02 8.80
CA PRO A 432 -45.05 -41.85 7.90
C PRO A 432 -44.07 -40.82 8.40
N ALA A 433 -44.51 -39.72 9.01
CA ALA A 433 -43.65 -38.68 9.60
C ALA A 433 -42.86 -39.25 10.79
N LEU A 434 -43.51 -40.02 11.68
CA LEU A 434 -42.85 -40.68 12.81
C LEU A 434 -41.81 -41.72 12.37
N GLU A 435 -42.16 -42.53 11.37
CA GLU A 435 -41.20 -43.51 10.76
C GLU A 435 -39.96 -42.79 10.23
N ARG A 436 -40.09 -41.66 9.54
CA ARG A 436 -38.97 -40.84 9.05
C ARG A 436 -38.15 -40.23 10.19
N LEU A 437 -38.76 -39.76 11.26
CA LEU A 437 -38.09 -39.30 12.47
C LEU A 437 -37.26 -40.41 13.14
N ILE A 438 -37.76 -41.64 13.18
CA ILE A 438 -37.09 -42.81 13.74
C ILE A 438 -35.90 -43.18 12.83
N GLU A 439 -36.11 -43.15 11.52
CA GLU A 439 -35.04 -43.43 10.52
C GLU A 439 -33.93 -42.41 10.62
N TRP A 440 -34.24 -41.11 10.68
CA TRP A 440 -33.27 -40.07 10.93
C TRP A 440 -32.51 -40.28 12.24
N LYS A 441 -33.18 -40.65 13.33
CA LYS A 441 -32.52 -40.93 14.61
C LYS A 441 -31.50 -42.04 14.48
N ASN A 442 -31.79 -43.08 13.72
CA ASN A 442 -30.99 -44.29 13.57
C ASN A 442 -29.84 -44.09 12.56
N ALA A 443 -30.15 -43.52 11.41
CA ALA A 443 -29.22 -43.44 10.27
C ALA A 443 -28.59 -42.05 10.08
N ARG A 444 -29.16 -40.99 10.69
CA ARG A 444 -28.73 -39.58 10.52
C ARG A 444 -28.79 -39.10 9.07
N VAL A 445 -29.69 -39.70 8.27
CA VAL A 445 -29.90 -39.33 6.87
C VAL A 445 -30.96 -38.25 6.79
N ASP A 446 -30.65 -37.11 6.11
CA ASP A 446 -31.60 -36.03 5.88
C ASP A 446 -32.53 -36.35 4.71
N GLU A 447 -33.73 -36.86 5.02
CA GLU A 447 -34.77 -37.14 4.03
C GLU A 447 -36.05 -36.35 4.28
N PHE A 448 -36.02 -35.32 5.12
CA PHE A 448 -37.20 -34.57 5.53
C PHE A 448 -37.95 -33.87 4.39
N GLU A 449 -37.26 -33.52 3.32
CA GLU A 449 -37.80 -32.85 2.12
C GLU A 449 -38.33 -33.84 1.07
N LYS A 450 -38.05 -35.13 1.20
CA LYS A 450 -38.54 -36.13 0.25
C LYS A 450 -40.06 -36.34 0.42
N PRO A 451 -40.80 -36.48 -0.68
CA PRO A 451 -42.21 -36.79 -0.59
C PRO A 451 -42.41 -38.11 0.18
N PHE A 452 -43.53 -38.18 0.91
CA PHE A 452 -43.89 -39.44 1.58
C PHE A 452 -44.19 -40.51 0.51
N PRO A 453 -43.78 -41.76 0.75
CA PRO A 453 -44.19 -42.85 -0.15
C PRO A 453 -45.70 -42.92 -0.24
N GLU A 454 -46.24 -43.17 -1.42
CA GLU A 454 -47.66 -43.35 -1.61
C GLU A 454 -48.19 -44.44 -0.66
N PRO A 455 -49.34 -44.21 -0.04
CA PRO A 455 -49.92 -45.20 0.84
C PRO A 455 -50.13 -46.51 0.07
N ILE A 456 -49.54 -47.60 0.62
CA ILE A 456 -49.70 -48.92 -0.01
C ILE A 456 -51.21 -49.26 -0.07
N PRO A 457 -51.77 -49.55 -1.25
CA PRO A 457 -53.18 -49.84 -1.39
C PRO A 457 -53.60 -50.96 -0.45
N GLU A 458 -54.81 -50.85 0.13
CA GLU A 458 -55.31 -51.83 1.14
C GLU A 458 -55.30 -53.29 0.67
N TRP A 459 -55.53 -53.48 -0.63
CA TRP A 459 -55.48 -54.82 -1.26
C TRP A 459 -54.08 -55.44 -1.21
N GLU A 460 -53.02 -54.61 -1.31
CA GLU A 460 -51.64 -55.09 -1.27
C GLU A 460 -51.25 -55.39 0.20
N LEU A 461 -51.68 -54.54 1.15
CA LEU A 461 -51.50 -54.81 2.60
C LEU A 461 -52.17 -56.13 3.01
N ARG A 462 -53.37 -56.42 2.49
CA ARG A 462 -54.04 -57.70 2.73
C ARG A 462 -53.28 -58.86 2.14
N LYS A 463 -52.68 -58.69 0.98
CA LYS A 463 -51.84 -59.69 0.31
C LYS A 463 -50.53 -60.01 1.09
N ARG A 464 -49.91 -58.96 1.62
CA ARG A 464 -48.69 -59.08 2.46
C ARG A 464 -49.01 -59.73 3.80
N ARG A 465 -50.14 -59.39 4.47
CA ARG A 465 -50.60 -60.04 5.70
C ARG A 465 -50.95 -61.52 5.47
N ALA A 466 -51.62 -61.89 4.40
CA ALA A 466 -51.90 -63.26 4.05
C ALA A 466 -50.62 -64.07 3.76
N LYS A 467 -49.63 -63.48 3.15
CA LYS A 467 -48.34 -64.15 2.90
C LYS A 467 -47.51 -64.40 4.18
N THR A 468 -47.56 -63.43 5.13
CA THR A 468 -46.89 -63.58 6.44
C THR A 468 -47.62 -64.63 7.33
N GLN A 469 -48.93 -64.64 7.26
CA GLN A 469 -49.72 -65.68 7.98
C GLN A 469 -49.48 -67.13 7.44
N ARG A 470 -49.28 -67.25 6.11
CA ARG A 470 -48.92 -68.56 5.50
C ARG A 470 -47.51 -68.99 5.86
N ALA A 471 -46.57 -68.08 6.03
CA ALA A 471 -45.22 -68.39 6.38
C ALA A 471 -45.06 -68.80 7.89
N ASN A 472 -45.98 -68.36 8.72
CA ASN A 472 -45.97 -68.64 10.17
C ASN A 472 -46.96 -69.78 10.55
N ALA A 473 -47.59 -70.44 9.60
CA ALA A 473 -48.45 -71.59 9.87
C ALA A 473 -47.57 -72.79 10.31
N PRO A 474 -47.84 -73.43 11.50
CA PRO A 474 -47.05 -74.57 11.91
C PRO A 474 -47.23 -75.76 10.96
N THR A 475 -46.10 -76.24 10.47
CA THR A 475 -46.05 -77.50 9.69
C THR A 475 -46.48 -78.64 10.60
N THR A 476 -47.78 -79.06 10.51
CA THR A 476 -48.23 -80.31 11.08
C THR A 476 -47.56 -81.44 10.34
N THR A 477 -46.53 -81.99 10.92
CA THR A 477 -46.01 -83.29 10.50
C THR A 477 -47.02 -84.33 10.90
N VAL A 478 -47.74 -84.87 9.89
CA VAL A 478 -48.55 -86.08 10.05
C VAL A 478 -47.54 -87.23 10.05
N SER A 479 -47.31 -87.87 11.19
CA SER A 479 -46.70 -89.15 11.33
C SER A 479 -47.71 -90.19 10.88
N SER A 480 -47.46 -90.89 9.79
CA SER A 480 -48.19 -92.12 9.42
C SER A 480 -47.43 -93.31 9.99
N ASP A 481 -48.12 -93.97 10.86
CA ASP A 481 -47.81 -95.40 11.20
C ASP A 481 -48.16 -96.28 10.02
#